data_a09852e06992761d79a0c3320c92b664
#
_entry.id   a09852e06992761d79a0c3320c92b664
#
_cell.length_a   1.000
_cell.length_b   1.000
_cell.length_c   1.000
_cell.angle_alpha   90.00
_cell.angle_beta   90.00
_cell.angle_gamma   90.00
#
_symmetry.space_group_name_H-M   'P 1'
#
loop_
_entity.id
_entity.type
_entity.pdbx_description
1 polymer ?
#
loop_
_entity_poly.entity_id
_entity_poly.type
_entity_poly.pdbx_seq_one_letter_code
_entity_poly.pdbx_strand_id
1 'polypeptide(L)'
;MTVLSADDVAGELCSGMTVGIGGWGSRRKPMALVRAILRSGLRDLEIVSFGGPDVGLLIAGGHVRRVVCGFVSLDTIPLEPHFRLGRQEGAVELTELDEGMLHWGLLAAAHRLPFLPIRAGLGSDVQRVNPELRTVRSPYADGEELIAMPALRLDAALIHLNRADAAGNGQYLGPDPYFDDLFCLAAGRAYLSCERIVPTASLLESGPPQSLLVNRAMVDGVVEAPGGAHFTSCVPDYGRDEAFQARYAAAAADPAGWQRFRAEYLAGDEASYRRAVRRLVSAAP
;
A
#
# COMPACT_ATOMS: atom_id res chain seq x y z
N MET A 1 4.71 15.36 -17.11
CA MET A 1 4.43 14.83 -15.77
C MET A 1 4.28 16.00 -14.82
N THR A 2 3.36 15.92 -13.86
CA THR A 2 3.11 17.00 -12.89
C THR A 2 3.65 16.58 -11.52
N VAL A 3 4.36 17.49 -10.86
CA VAL A 3 4.68 17.34 -9.44
C VAL A 3 3.46 17.82 -8.66
N LEU A 4 2.92 16.93 -7.84
CA LEU A 4 1.67 17.11 -7.09
C LEU A 4 1.97 17.18 -5.58
N SER A 5 1.02 17.70 -4.81
CA SER A 5 0.95 17.45 -3.37
C SER A 5 0.22 16.14 -3.07
N ALA A 6 0.35 15.63 -1.85
CA ALA A 6 -0.40 14.46 -1.42
C ALA A 6 -1.93 14.70 -1.43
N ASP A 7 -2.36 15.92 -1.14
CA ASP A 7 -3.78 16.30 -1.15
C ASP A 7 -4.32 16.43 -2.59
N ASP A 8 -3.49 16.87 -3.55
CA ASP A 8 -3.85 16.84 -4.98
C ASP A 8 -4.11 15.41 -5.44
N VAL A 9 -3.25 14.45 -5.06
CA VAL A 9 -3.45 13.02 -5.37
C VAL A 9 -4.77 12.51 -4.77
N ALA A 10 -5.05 12.83 -3.51
CA ALA A 10 -6.33 12.45 -2.91
C ALA A 10 -7.53 13.08 -3.64
N GLY A 11 -7.37 14.28 -4.21
CA GLY A 11 -8.38 14.95 -5.04
C GLY A 11 -8.63 14.31 -6.40
N GLU A 12 -7.67 13.54 -6.92
CA GLU A 12 -7.81 12.78 -8.18
C GLU A 12 -8.57 11.45 -8.00
N LEU A 13 -8.74 10.99 -6.75
CA LEU A 13 -9.46 9.77 -6.43
C LEU A 13 -10.96 10.02 -6.28
N CYS A 14 -11.77 9.00 -6.53
CA CYS A 14 -13.22 9.03 -6.31
C CYS A 14 -13.65 7.93 -5.35
N SER A 15 -14.73 8.18 -4.60
CA SER A 15 -15.36 7.15 -3.78
C SER A 15 -15.77 5.93 -4.63
N GLY A 16 -15.62 4.74 -4.07
CA GLY A 16 -15.91 3.48 -4.75
C GLY A 16 -14.75 2.91 -5.58
N MET A 17 -13.65 3.66 -5.80
CA MET A 17 -12.50 3.17 -6.55
C MET A 17 -11.81 1.99 -5.88
N THR A 18 -11.23 1.11 -6.71
CA THR A 18 -10.26 0.09 -6.31
C THR A 18 -8.87 0.72 -6.31
N VAL A 19 -8.29 0.86 -5.12
CA VAL A 19 -6.98 1.52 -4.91
C VAL A 19 -5.95 0.49 -4.47
N GLY A 20 -4.91 0.33 -5.29
CA GLY A 20 -3.73 -0.46 -4.94
C GLY A 20 -2.76 0.34 -4.09
N ILE A 21 -2.28 -0.24 -3.00
CA ILE A 21 -1.29 0.41 -2.11
C ILE A 21 -0.03 -0.44 -2.07
N GLY A 22 1.04 0.06 -2.67
CA GLY A 22 2.34 -0.60 -2.74
C GLY A 22 3.05 -0.72 -1.39
N GLY A 23 4.30 -1.16 -1.44
CA GLY A 23 5.04 -1.57 -0.25
C GLY A 23 4.55 -2.91 0.32
N TRP A 24 5.12 -3.34 1.45
CA TRP A 24 4.84 -4.63 2.06
C TRP A 24 4.78 -4.52 3.59
N GLY A 25 3.66 -4.85 4.20
CA GLY A 25 3.49 -4.80 5.66
C GLY A 25 3.89 -3.42 6.22
N SER A 26 4.93 -3.37 7.03
CA SER A 26 5.48 -2.13 7.57
C SER A 26 6.73 -1.62 6.82
N ARG A 27 6.75 -1.74 5.49
CA ARG A 27 7.89 -1.37 4.64
C ARG A 27 7.43 -0.57 3.44
N ARG A 28 7.98 0.61 3.26
CA ARG A 28 7.75 1.56 2.14
C ARG A 28 6.28 1.77 1.76
N LYS A 29 5.37 1.81 2.77
CA LYS A 29 4.00 2.21 2.52
C LYS A 29 3.91 3.70 2.18
N PRO A 30 3.07 4.12 1.22
CA PRO A 30 2.88 5.52 0.86
C PRO A 30 2.04 6.27 1.91
N MET A 31 2.53 6.32 3.16
CA MET A 31 1.75 6.78 4.31
C MET A 31 1.35 8.26 4.23
N ALA A 32 2.13 9.11 3.53
CA ALA A 32 1.73 10.49 3.29
C ALA A 32 0.48 10.57 2.40
N LEU A 33 0.38 9.71 1.37
CA LEU A 33 -0.81 9.62 0.51
C LEU A 33 -1.99 8.99 1.26
N VAL A 34 -1.74 7.99 2.10
CA VAL A 34 -2.76 7.41 3.00
C VAL A 34 -3.32 8.48 3.94
N ARG A 35 -2.47 9.30 4.56
CA ARG A 35 -2.92 10.40 5.43
C ARG A 35 -3.69 11.47 4.66
N ALA A 36 -3.39 11.71 3.39
CA ALA A 36 -4.18 12.60 2.54
C ALA A 36 -5.59 12.04 2.29
N ILE A 37 -5.72 10.73 2.05
CA ILE A 37 -7.03 10.07 1.96
C ILE A 37 -7.81 10.21 3.28
N LEU A 38 -7.15 10.05 4.44
CA LEU A 38 -7.81 10.22 5.75
C LEU A 38 -8.40 11.63 5.96
N ARG A 39 -7.83 12.66 5.32
CA ARG A 39 -8.33 14.04 5.37
C ARG A 39 -9.39 14.33 4.32
N SER A 40 -9.54 13.45 3.33
CA SER A 40 -10.49 13.62 2.23
C SER A 40 -11.91 13.19 2.61
N GLY A 41 -12.86 13.46 1.72
CA GLY A 41 -14.24 12.98 1.83
C GLY A 41 -14.48 11.60 1.21
N LEU A 42 -13.43 10.91 0.76
CA LEU A 42 -13.54 9.62 0.07
C LEU A 42 -14.19 8.55 0.95
N ARG A 43 -15.01 7.69 0.33
CA ARG A 43 -15.71 6.57 1.00
C ARG A 43 -15.75 5.37 0.07
N ASP A 44 -16.09 4.23 0.66
CA ASP A 44 -16.40 2.99 -0.06
C ASP A 44 -15.26 2.48 -0.95
N LEU A 45 -13.99 2.79 -0.60
CA LEU A 45 -12.84 2.33 -1.34
C LEU A 45 -12.68 0.81 -1.20
N GLU A 46 -12.25 0.16 -2.28
CA GLU A 46 -11.70 -1.18 -2.24
C GLU A 46 -10.17 -1.08 -2.21
N ILE A 47 -9.53 -1.64 -1.19
CA ILE A 47 -8.08 -1.56 -1.01
C ILE A 47 -7.44 -2.89 -1.37
N VAL A 48 -6.50 -2.87 -2.30
CA VAL A 48 -5.65 -4.02 -2.68
C VAL A 48 -4.24 -3.77 -2.15
N SER A 49 -3.78 -4.61 -1.21
CA SER A 49 -2.50 -4.34 -0.54
C SER A 49 -1.87 -5.61 0.06
N PHE A 50 -0.53 -5.67 0.06
CA PHE A 50 0.22 -6.43 1.07
C PHE A 50 0.21 -5.59 2.34
N GLY A 51 -0.87 -5.72 3.11
CA GLY A 51 -1.33 -4.72 4.06
C GLY A 51 -0.44 -4.51 5.29
N GLY A 52 -0.42 -3.28 5.72
CA GLY A 52 0.20 -2.79 6.93
C GLY A 52 -0.68 -1.72 7.59
N PRO A 53 -0.07 -0.66 8.15
CA PRO A 53 -0.81 0.41 8.81
C PRO A 53 -1.67 1.24 7.84
N ASP A 54 -1.41 1.17 6.54
CA ASP A 54 -2.22 1.74 5.47
C ASP A 54 -3.67 1.24 5.55
N VAL A 55 -3.85 -0.08 5.58
CA VAL A 55 -5.17 -0.73 5.65
C VAL A 55 -5.89 -0.37 6.95
N GLY A 56 -5.20 -0.51 8.10
CA GLY A 56 -5.80 -0.24 9.40
C GLY A 56 -6.24 1.22 9.57
N LEU A 57 -5.41 2.17 9.18
CA LEU A 57 -5.75 3.59 9.24
C LEU A 57 -6.95 3.95 8.36
N LEU A 58 -7.01 3.42 7.14
CA LEU A 58 -8.13 3.68 6.22
C LEU A 58 -9.44 3.05 6.72
N ILE A 59 -9.39 1.86 7.35
CA ILE A 59 -10.55 1.24 8.01
C ILE A 59 -11.01 2.11 9.19
N ALA A 60 -10.09 2.48 10.08
CA ALA A 60 -10.38 3.32 11.25
C ALA A 60 -10.90 4.73 10.87
N GLY A 61 -10.55 5.20 9.68
CA GLY A 61 -11.06 6.44 9.09
C GLY A 61 -12.45 6.32 8.46
N GLY A 62 -12.97 5.08 8.27
CA GLY A 62 -14.25 4.83 7.61
C GLY A 62 -14.22 5.04 6.10
N HIS A 63 -13.06 4.84 5.46
CA HIS A 63 -12.89 5.03 4.02
C HIS A 63 -13.06 3.76 3.20
N VAL A 64 -13.03 2.57 3.84
CA VAL A 64 -12.91 1.27 3.18
C VAL A 64 -14.22 0.51 3.22
N ARG A 65 -14.68 0.02 2.08
CA ARG A 65 -15.76 -0.95 1.95
C ARG A 65 -15.20 -2.37 1.93
N ARG A 66 -14.13 -2.62 1.18
CA ARG A 66 -13.55 -3.95 0.96
C ARG A 66 -12.02 -3.91 1.03
N VAL A 67 -11.43 -4.99 1.53
CA VAL A 67 -9.99 -5.23 1.49
C VAL A 67 -9.70 -6.51 0.73
N VAL A 68 -8.78 -6.46 -0.23
CA VAL A 68 -8.18 -7.62 -0.91
C VAL A 68 -6.72 -7.70 -0.50
N CYS A 69 -6.35 -8.73 0.23
CA CYS A 69 -5.00 -8.84 0.81
C CYS A 69 -4.50 -10.27 0.88
N GLY A 70 -3.17 -10.42 0.89
CA GLY A 70 -2.50 -11.67 1.26
C GLY A 70 -2.29 -11.76 2.77
N PHE A 71 -2.13 -10.62 3.43
CA PHE A 71 -2.03 -10.44 4.88
C PHE A 71 -2.18 -8.96 5.25
N VAL A 72 -2.37 -8.66 6.55
CA VAL A 72 -2.28 -7.29 7.11
C VAL A 72 -1.54 -7.35 8.44
N SER A 73 -0.33 -6.77 8.48
CA SER A 73 0.59 -6.90 9.62
C SER A 73 1.42 -5.63 9.82
N LEU A 74 1.81 -5.37 11.06
CA LEU A 74 2.82 -4.35 11.39
C LEU A 74 4.23 -4.96 11.50
N ASP A 75 4.44 -6.15 11.00
CA ASP A 75 5.65 -6.98 11.11
C ASP A 75 5.96 -7.42 12.56
N THR A 76 6.31 -6.51 13.46
CA THR A 76 6.58 -6.80 14.88
C THR A 76 5.30 -7.01 15.69
N ILE A 77 4.17 -6.50 15.22
CA ILE A 77 2.84 -6.75 15.77
C ILE A 77 2.07 -7.55 14.71
N PRO A 78 1.84 -8.87 14.93
CA PRO A 78 1.40 -9.80 13.88
C PRO A 78 0.09 -9.43 13.20
N LEU A 79 -0.87 -8.87 13.94
CA LEU A 79 -2.15 -8.43 13.40
C LEU A 79 -2.28 -6.92 13.58
N GLU A 80 -2.54 -6.24 12.50
CA GLU A 80 -2.85 -4.82 12.51
C GLU A 80 -4.16 -4.60 13.30
N PRO A 81 -4.17 -3.74 14.36
CA PRO A 81 -5.27 -3.72 15.33
C PRO A 81 -6.61 -3.24 14.76
N HIS A 82 -6.65 -2.21 13.91
CA HIS A 82 -7.90 -1.72 13.33
C HIS A 82 -8.44 -2.66 12.24
N PHE A 83 -7.56 -3.30 11.46
CA PHE A 83 -7.97 -4.35 10.53
C PHE A 83 -8.60 -5.51 11.28
N ARG A 84 -7.97 -5.95 12.39
CA ARG A 84 -8.53 -7.02 13.22
C ARG A 84 -9.92 -6.66 13.75
N LEU A 85 -10.08 -5.46 14.31
CA LEU A 85 -11.37 -4.98 14.82
C LEU A 85 -12.42 -4.89 13.70
N GLY A 86 -12.09 -4.24 12.58
CA GLY A 86 -13.00 -4.10 11.45
C GLY A 86 -13.46 -5.43 10.87
N ARG A 87 -12.55 -6.44 10.83
CA ARG A 87 -12.89 -7.81 10.43
C ARG A 87 -13.85 -8.49 11.43
N GLN A 88 -13.56 -8.37 12.73
CA GLN A 88 -14.37 -8.98 13.79
C GLN A 88 -15.78 -8.39 13.86
N GLU A 89 -15.91 -7.11 13.63
CA GLU A 89 -17.17 -6.36 13.65
C GLU A 89 -17.95 -6.44 12.33
N GLY A 90 -17.35 -7.02 11.28
CA GLY A 90 -17.94 -7.05 9.95
C GLY A 90 -18.06 -5.65 9.30
N ALA A 91 -17.23 -4.71 9.72
CA ALA A 91 -17.23 -3.34 9.20
C ALA A 91 -16.67 -3.21 7.79
N VAL A 92 -15.93 -4.23 7.31
CA VAL A 92 -15.36 -4.28 5.97
C VAL A 92 -15.55 -5.68 5.36
N GLU A 93 -15.79 -5.74 4.06
CA GLU A 93 -15.72 -6.97 3.29
C GLU A 93 -14.25 -7.39 3.12
N LEU A 94 -14.00 -8.70 3.15
CA LEU A 94 -12.63 -9.23 3.03
C LEU A 94 -12.54 -10.28 1.93
N THR A 95 -11.58 -10.11 1.03
CA THR A 95 -11.05 -11.15 0.15
C THR A 95 -9.64 -11.48 0.63
N GLU A 96 -9.53 -12.53 1.44
CA GLU A 96 -8.24 -13.01 1.95
C GLU A 96 -7.68 -14.03 0.96
N LEU A 97 -6.54 -13.69 0.38
CA LEU A 97 -5.81 -14.50 -0.58
C LEU A 97 -4.50 -14.99 0.07
N ASP A 98 -3.78 -15.84 -0.64
CA ASP A 98 -2.36 -16.08 -0.41
C ASP A 98 -1.52 -14.96 -1.06
N GLU A 99 -0.32 -14.70 -0.54
CA GLU A 99 0.57 -13.66 -1.09
C GLU A 99 0.90 -13.89 -2.57
N GLY A 100 1.15 -15.15 -2.93
CA GLY A 100 1.40 -15.53 -4.33
C GLY A 100 0.19 -15.29 -5.22
N MET A 101 -1.03 -15.53 -4.71
CA MET A 101 -2.25 -15.25 -5.43
C MET A 101 -2.45 -13.75 -5.65
N LEU A 102 -2.21 -12.92 -4.62
CA LEU A 102 -2.27 -11.46 -4.76
C LEU A 102 -1.28 -10.97 -5.82
N HIS A 103 -0.03 -11.46 -5.77
CA HIS A 103 0.98 -11.17 -6.77
C HIS A 103 0.50 -11.59 -8.18
N TRP A 104 -0.03 -12.82 -8.33
CA TRP A 104 -0.50 -13.35 -9.63
C TRP A 104 -1.67 -12.55 -10.20
N GLY A 105 -2.57 -12.09 -9.34
CA GLY A 105 -3.66 -11.22 -9.74
C GLY A 105 -3.19 -9.86 -10.26
N LEU A 106 -2.21 -9.23 -9.58
CA LEU A 106 -1.58 -7.99 -10.04
C LEU A 106 -0.80 -8.22 -11.35
N LEU A 107 -0.06 -9.33 -11.46
CA LEU A 107 0.68 -9.69 -12.67
C LEU A 107 -0.26 -9.91 -13.86
N ALA A 108 -1.38 -10.61 -13.66
CA ALA A 108 -2.41 -10.78 -14.69
C ALA A 108 -2.93 -9.42 -15.18
N ALA A 109 -3.25 -8.51 -14.26
CA ALA A 109 -3.72 -7.17 -14.59
C ALA A 109 -2.65 -6.35 -15.34
N ALA A 110 -1.40 -6.37 -14.86
CA ALA A 110 -0.26 -5.70 -15.49
C ALA A 110 -0.04 -6.15 -16.94
N HIS A 111 -0.23 -7.45 -17.22
CA HIS A 111 -0.12 -8.04 -18.55
C HIS A 111 -1.42 -8.01 -19.38
N ARG A 112 -2.48 -7.35 -18.87
CA ARG A 112 -3.80 -7.26 -19.53
C ARG A 112 -4.44 -8.64 -19.79
N LEU A 113 -4.10 -9.64 -18.99
CA LEU A 113 -4.69 -10.97 -19.02
C LEU A 113 -5.96 -10.99 -18.16
N PRO A 114 -6.97 -11.85 -18.46
CA PRO A 114 -8.16 -11.97 -17.63
C PRO A 114 -7.88 -12.71 -16.32
N PHE A 115 -6.94 -13.66 -16.32
CA PHE A 115 -6.49 -14.44 -15.17
C PHE A 115 -5.11 -15.06 -15.45
N LEU A 116 -4.48 -15.58 -14.40
CA LEU A 116 -3.31 -16.46 -14.50
C LEU A 116 -3.54 -17.72 -13.66
N PRO A 117 -3.13 -18.92 -14.18
CA PRO A 117 -3.23 -20.16 -13.43
C PRO A 117 -2.16 -20.25 -12.34
N ILE A 118 -2.54 -20.72 -11.14
CA ILE A 118 -1.63 -20.85 -9.99
C ILE A 118 -2.00 -22.05 -9.11
N ARG A 119 -1.01 -22.68 -8.47
CA ARG A 119 -1.22 -23.76 -7.48
C ARG A 119 -1.58 -23.23 -6.11
N ALA A 120 -1.12 -22.03 -5.74
CA ALA A 120 -1.40 -21.43 -4.44
C ALA A 120 -2.92 -21.37 -4.18
N GLY A 121 -3.29 -21.69 -2.95
CA GLY A 121 -4.70 -21.77 -2.53
C GLY A 121 -5.37 -23.12 -2.76
N LEU A 122 -4.85 -24.02 -3.63
CA LEU A 122 -5.40 -25.36 -3.79
C LEU A 122 -5.27 -26.19 -2.50
N GLY A 123 -6.33 -26.90 -2.13
CA GLY A 123 -6.36 -27.74 -0.93
C GLY A 123 -6.39 -26.96 0.39
N SER A 124 -6.58 -25.65 0.34
CA SER A 124 -6.72 -24.77 1.51
C SER A 124 -8.15 -24.22 1.62
N ASP A 125 -8.45 -23.55 2.71
CA ASP A 125 -9.73 -22.85 2.93
C ASP A 125 -9.93 -21.61 2.04
N VAL A 126 -8.89 -21.15 1.34
CA VAL A 126 -8.95 -19.95 0.48
C VAL A 126 -10.09 -20.02 -0.53
N GLN A 127 -10.27 -21.17 -1.19
CA GLN A 127 -11.40 -21.36 -2.14
C GLN A 127 -12.75 -21.38 -1.45
N ARG A 128 -12.83 -21.93 -0.23
CA ARG A 128 -14.07 -22.00 0.54
C ARG A 128 -14.53 -20.61 1.00
N VAL A 129 -13.59 -19.74 1.38
CA VAL A 129 -13.90 -18.38 1.85
C VAL A 129 -14.01 -17.37 0.69
N ASN A 130 -13.53 -17.72 -0.51
CA ASN A 130 -13.66 -16.93 -1.74
C ASN A 130 -14.35 -17.75 -2.84
N PRO A 131 -15.67 -17.94 -2.78
CA PRO A 131 -16.41 -18.83 -3.68
C PRO A 131 -16.41 -18.38 -5.14
N GLU A 132 -16.01 -17.15 -5.42
CA GLU A 132 -15.84 -16.61 -6.77
C GLU A 132 -14.58 -17.15 -7.48
N LEU A 133 -13.60 -17.67 -6.76
CA LEU A 133 -12.42 -18.27 -7.35
C LEU A 133 -12.80 -19.56 -8.10
N ARG A 134 -12.35 -19.65 -9.36
CA ARG A 134 -12.58 -20.79 -10.25
C ARG A 134 -11.29 -21.57 -10.46
N THR A 135 -11.43 -22.82 -10.87
CA THR A 135 -10.31 -23.65 -11.29
C THR A 135 -10.27 -23.78 -12.82
N VAL A 136 -9.10 -24.09 -13.33
CA VAL A 136 -8.85 -24.39 -14.74
C VAL A 136 -7.92 -25.61 -14.82
N ARG A 137 -8.13 -26.46 -15.84
CA ARG A 137 -7.23 -27.59 -16.09
C ARG A 137 -6.15 -27.19 -17.09
N SER A 138 -4.93 -27.66 -16.82
CA SER A 138 -3.83 -27.59 -17.77
C SER A 138 -4.22 -28.26 -19.10
N PRO A 139 -4.01 -27.62 -20.25
CA PRO A 139 -4.26 -28.22 -21.55
C PRO A 139 -3.17 -29.23 -21.96
N TYR A 140 -2.13 -29.40 -21.16
CA TYR A 140 -1.02 -30.32 -21.43
C TYR A 140 -1.29 -31.71 -20.83
N ALA A 141 -0.37 -32.66 -21.06
CA ALA A 141 -0.54 -34.06 -20.72
C ALA A 141 -0.74 -34.36 -19.23
N ASP A 142 -0.30 -33.45 -18.35
CA ASP A 142 -0.47 -33.55 -16.90
C ASP A 142 -1.93 -33.36 -16.46
N GLY A 143 -2.74 -32.60 -17.23
CA GLY A 143 -4.14 -32.30 -16.92
C GLY A 143 -4.35 -31.69 -15.55
N GLU A 144 -3.30 -31.06 -14.97
CA GLU A 144 -3.29 -30.54 -13.62
C GLU A 144 -4.40 -29.50 -13.40
N GLU A 145 -5.07 -29.57 -12.26
CA GLU A 145 -6.03 -28.56 -11.83
C GLU A 145 -5.32 -27.41 -11.12
N LEU A 146 -5.63 -26.18 -11.51
CA LEU A 146 -5.04 -24.95 -11.01
C LEU A 146 -6.14 -23.94 -10.67
N ILE A 147 -5.89 -23.03 -9.74
CA ILE A 147 -6.76 -21.86 -9.56
C ILE A 147 -6.56 -20.90 -10.73
N ALA A 148 -7.65 -20.47 -11.34
CA ALA A 148 -7.68 -19.37 -12.30
C ALA A 148 -7.73 -18.06 -11.54
N MET A 149 -6.57 -17.56 -11.06
CA MET A 149 -6.51 -16.34 -10.28
C MET A 149 -6.90 -15.14 -11.14
N PRO A 150 -8.01 -14.45 -10.85
CA PRO A 150 -8.48 -13.33 -11.66
C PRO A 150 -7.53 -12.14 -11.59
N ALA A 151 -7.52 -11.35 -12.66
CA ALA A 151 -6.75 -10.12 -12.71
C ALA A 151 -7.27 -9.09 -11.68
N LEU A 152 -6.40 -8.60 -10.81
CA LEU A 152 -6.68 -7.53 -9.85
C LEU A 152 -6.43 -6.18 -10.53
N ARG A 153 -7.45 -5.68 -11.24
CA ARG A 153 -7.40 -4.39 -11.90
C ARG A 153 -7.65 -3.27 -10.91
N LEU A 154 -6.83 -2.23 -10.96
CA LEU A 154 -6.88 -1.10 -10.06
C LEU A 154 -7.34 0.16 -10.83
N ASP A 155 -8.18 0.98 -10.21
CA ASP A 155 -8.49 2.31 -10.74
C ASP A 155 -7.31 3.25 -10.50
N ALA A 156 -6.70 3.15 -9.30
CA ALA A 156 -5.52 3.92 -8.95
C ALA A 156 -4.51 3.06 -8.17
N ALA A 157 -3.21 3.39 -8.30
CA ALA A 157 -2.13 2.84 -7.49
C ALA A 157 -1.39 3.95 -6.77
N LEU A 158 -1.05 3.71 -5.51
CA LEU A 158 -0.26 4.59 -4.66
C LEU A 158 1.00 3.85 -4.22
N ILE A 159 2.17 4.40 -4.52
CA ILE A 159 3.45 3.80 -4.15
C ILE A 159 4.37 4.83 -3.49
N HIS A 160 5.41 4.35 -2.79
CA HIS A 160 6.45 5.20 -2.22
C HIS A 160 7.84 4.64 -2.49
N LEU A 161 8.73 5.48 -3.00
CA LEU A 161 10.12 5.10 -3.31
C LEU A 161 11.11 6.07 -2.66
N ASN A 162 12.38 5.67 -2.63
CA ASN A 162 13.45 6.50 -2.03
C ASN A 162 13.70 7.77 -2.85
N ARG A 163 13.76 7.66 -4.16
CA ARG A 163 14.04 8.77 -5.08
C ARG A 163 13.10 8.74 -6.26
N ALA A 164 12.82 9.91 -6.81
CA ALA A 164 12.21 10.05 -8.12
C ALA A 164 12.80 11.27 -8.83
N ASP A 165 12.62 11.34 -10.15
CA ASP A 165 12.77 12.59 -10.86
C ASP A 165 11.40 13.23 -11.15
N ALA A 166 11.40 14.49 -11.56
CA ALA A 166 10.17 15.21 -11.89
C ALA A 166 9.46 14.64 -13.14
N ALA A 167 10.11 13.77 -13.90
CA ALA A 167 9.52 13.10 -15.06
C ALA A 167 8.79 11.80 -14.67
N GLY A 168 8.94 11.30 -13.43
CA GLY A 168 8.28 10.10 -12.94
C GLY A 168 9.11 8.82 -13.00
N ASN A 169 10.42 8.93 -13.19
CA ASN A 169 11.31 7.78 -13.00
C ASN A 169 11.57 7.62 -11.50
N GLY A 170 11.24 6.45 -10.97
CA GLY A 170 11.32 6.14 -9.55
C GLY A 170 12.36 5.07 -9.23
N GLN A 171 13.05 5.26 -8.11
CA GLN A 171 14.15 4.41 -7.67
C GLN A 171 13.96 3.96 -6.22
N TYR A 172 14.01 2.65 -5.99
CA TYR A 172 14.18 2.10 -4.66
C TYR A 172 15.67 1.93 -4.35
N LEU A 173 16.06 2.05 -3.08
CA LEU A 173 17.45 1.89 -2.63
C LEU A 173 17.56 0.81 -1.54
N GLY A 174 16.44 0.32 -1.05
CA GLY A 174 16.38 -0.74 -0.05
C GLY A 174 16.62 -2.13 -0.64
N PRO A 175 16.49 -3.19 0.18
CA PRO A 175 16.76 -4.56 -0.25
C PRO A 175 15.69 -5.13 -1.20
N ASP A 176 14.47 -4.57 -1.21
CA ASP A 176 13.30 -5.16 -1.87
C ASP A 176 12.50 -4.15 -2.70
N PRO A 177 12.08 -4.51 -3.92
CA PRO A 177 11.18 -3.70 -4.76
C PRO A 177 9.70 -3.77 -4.34
N TYR A 178 9.25 -4.78 -3.64
CA TYR A 178 7.87 -5.01 -3.12
C TYR A 178 6.75 -4.95 -4.16
N PHE A 179 7.00 -5.32 -5.39
CA PHE A 179 6.02 -5.36 -6.49
C PHE A 179 5.37 -4.02 -6.85
N ASP A 180 5.98 -2.89 -6.49
CA ASP A 180 5.43 -1.55 -6.73
C ASP A 180 5.20 -1.27 -8.23
N ASP A 181 6.04 -1.83 -9.10
CA ASP A 181 5.89 -1.79 -10.56
C ASP A 181 4.60 -2.48 -11.03
N LEU A 182 4.26 -3.63 -10.43
CA LEU A 182 3.03 -4.34 -10.76
C LEU A 182 1.78 -3.56 -10.33
N PHE A 183 1.83 -2.89 -9.16
CA PHE A 183 0.75 -2.00 -8.76
C PHE A 183 0.54 -0.88 -9.79
N CYS A 184 1.62 -0.23 -10.24
CA CYS A 184 1.52 0.80 -11.26
C CYS A 184 0.96 0.27 -12.58
N LEU A 185 1.47 -0.87 -13.07
CA LEU A 185 1.05 -1.47 -14.34
C LEU A 185 -0.38 -2.04 -14.30
N ALA A 186 -0.86 -2.47 -13.14
CA ALA A 186 -2.21 -2.97 -12.95
C ALA A 186 -3.27 -1.85 -12.87
N ALA A 187 -2.84 -0.60 -12.68
CA ALA A 187 -3.71 0.54 -12.45
C ALA A 187 -4.08 1.30 -13.73
N GLY A 188 -5.22 1.98 -13.67
CA GLY A 188 -5.62 2.98 -14.65
C GLY A 188 -4.85 4.29 -14.51
N ARG A 189 -4.50 4.66 -13.25
CA ARG A 189 -3.62 5.77 -12.89
C ARG A 189 -2.69 5.35 -11.76
N ALA A 190 -1.46 5.86 -11.74
CA ALA A 190 -0.52 5.58 -10.67
C ALA A 190 0.16 6.85 -10.16
N TYR A 191 0.34 6.94 -8.85
CA TYR A 191 0.97 8.07 -8.18
C TYR A 191 2.15 7.62 -7.35
N LEU A 192 3.30 8.21 -7.64
CA LEU A 192 4.56 7.93 -6.97
C LEU A 192 4.86 9.03 -5.96
N SER A 193 4.84 8.71 -4.67
CA SER A 193 5.48 9.54 -3.65
C SER A 193 6.93 9.11 -3.43
N CYS A 194 7.82 10.03 -3.08
CA CYS A 194 9.22 9.72 -2.82
C CYS A 194 9.80 10.59 -1.71
N GLU A 195 10.89 10.11 -1.11
CA GLU A 195 11.61 10.87 -0.09
C GLU A 195 12.24 12.15 -0.67
N ARG A 196 12.70 12.07 -1.92
CA ARG A 196 13.34 13.22 -2.57
C ARG A 196 13.21 13.16 -4.08
N ILE A 197 12.80 14.29 -4.68
CA ILE A 197 12.89 14.51 -6.12
C ILE A 197 14.32 14.98 -6.45
N VAL A 198 14.97 14.29 -7.38
CA VAL A 198 16.34 14.56 -7.82
C VAL A 198 16.39 14.75 -9.34
N PRO A 199 17.43 15.42 -9.89
CA PRO A 199 17.68 15.42 -11.32
C PRO A 199 17.79 13.99 -11.88
N THR A 200 17.29 13.74 -13.08
CA THR A 200 17.32 12.39 -13.71
C THR A 200 18.72 11.78 -13.73
N ALA A 201 19.76 12.58 -14.02
CA ALA A 201 21.15 12.12 -14.04
C ALA A 201 21.62 11.60 -12.65
N SER A 202 21.12 12.20 -11.57
CA SER A 202 21.52 11.83 -10.19
C SER A 202 20.90 10.51 -9.71
N LEU A 203 19.91 9.97 -10.40
CA LEU A 203 19.36 8.66 -10.06
C LEU A 203 20.42 7.55 -10.16
N LEU A 204 21.27 7.58 -11.21
CA LEU A 204 22.34 6.61 -11.38
C LEU A 204 23.54 6.83 -10.43
N GLU A 205 23.65 8.01 -9.82
CA GLU A 205 24.63 8.30 -8.76
C GLU A 205 24.18 7.71 -7.42
N SER A 206 22.87 7.61 -7.20
CA SER A 206 22.26 7.14 -5.94
C SER A 206 22.22 5.63 -5.82
N GLY A 207 22.20 4.89 -6.93
CA GLY A 207 22.11 3.43 -6.94
C GLY A 207 22.25 2.83 -8.35
N PRO A 208 22.35 1.49 -8.45
CA PRO A 208 22.54 0.81 -9.72
C PRO A 208 21.31 0.92 -10.61
N PRO A 209 21.44 0.75 -11.95
CA PRO A 209 20.31 0.84 -12.89
C PRO A 209 19.14 -0.09 -12.55
N GLN A 210 19.41 -1.25 -11.95
CA GLN A 210 18.37 -2.22 -11.53
C GLN A 210 17.44 -1.69 -10.44
N SER A 211 17.86 -0.65 -9.71
CA SER A 211 17.02 0.01 -8.70
C SER A 211 15.99 0.99 -9.29
N LEU A 212 16.07 1.29 -10.59
CA LEU A 212 15.07 2.06 -11.33
C LEU A 212 13.85 1.17 -11.64
N LEU A 213 13.05 0.95 -10.61
CA LEU A 213 11.89 0.03 -10.68
C LEU A 213 10.74 0.58 -11.51
N VAL A 214 10.47 1.87 -11.39
CA VAL A 214 9.34 2.55 -12.01
C VAL A 214 9.85 3.56 -13.02
N ASN A 215 9.32 3.53 -14.23
CA ASN A 215 9.63 4.53 -15.24
C ASN A 215 8.45 5.48 -15.45
N ARG A 216 8.73 6.64 -16.05
CA ARG A 216 7.76 7.72 -16.29
C ARG A 216 6.49 7.33 -17.07
N ALA A 217 6.51 6.20 -17.78
CA ALA A 217 5.34 5.73 -18.52
C ALA A 217 4.37 4.93 -17.64
N MET A 218 4.76 4.61 -16.39
CA MET A 218 3.97 3.85 -15.43
C MET A 218 3.21 4.74 -14.45
N VAL A 219 3.50 6.05 -14.39
CA VAL A 219 2.93 6.94 -13.37
C VAL A 219 2.36 8.22 -13.98
N ASP A 220 1.34 8.78 -13.34
CA ASP A 220 0.63 9.99 -13.76
C ASP A 220 1.05 11.22 -12.95
N GLY A 221 1.57 11.03 -11.74
CA GLY A 221 2.04 12.11 -10.87
C GLY A 221 3.12 11.70 -9.89
N VAL A 222 3.96 12.68 -9.50
CA VAL A 222 5.04 12.51 -8.53
C VAL A 222 4.81 13.45 -7.36
N VAL A 223 5.01 12.95 -6.14
CA VAL A 223 4.88 13.71 -4.89
C VAL A 223 6.19 13.66 -4.11
N GLU A 224 6.81 14.79 -3.81
CA GLU A 224 7.90 14.82 -2.85
C GLU A 224 7.34 14.79 -1.43
N ALA A 225 7.62 13.75 -0.70
CA ALA A 225 7.11 13.51 0.65
C ALA A 225 8.20 12.98 1.57
N PRO A 226 9.13 13.83 2.04
CA PRO A 226 10.18 13.42 2.98
C PRO A 226 9.59 12.85 4.28
N GLY A 227 9.99 11.63 4.67
CA GLY A 227 9.37 10.86 5.75
C GLY A 227 8.00 10.31 5.36
N GLY A 228 7.71 10.23 4.06
CA GLY A 228 6.39 9.89 3.53
C GLY A 228 5.95 8.46 3.80
N ALA A 229 6.88 7.55 4.06
CA ALA A 229 6.55 6.19 4.48
C ALA A 229 6.42 6.01 6.00
N HIS A 230 6.74 7.03 6.82
CA HIS A 230 6.66 6.94 8.28
C HIS A 230 5.18 6.62 8.68
N PHE A 231 4.95 5.65 9.55
CA PHE A 231 5.84 4.96 10.50
C PHE A 231 6.34 3.58 10.00
N THR A 232 6.24 3.29 8.72
CA THR A 232 6.90 2.16 8.08
C THR A 232 8.36 2.52 7.72
N SER A 233 9.17 1.54 7.35
CA SER A 233 10.56 1.80 6.93
C SER A 233 10.62 2.31 5.49
N CYS A 234 11.67 3.11 5.19
CA CYS A 234 12.11 3.44 3.85
C CYS A 234 13.64 3.37 3.79
N VAL A 235 14.17 2.14 3.91
CA VAL A 235 15.62 1.90 3.94
C VAL A 235 16.23 2.28 2.59
N PRO A 236 17.42 2.91 2.54
CA PRO A 236 18.31 3.27 3.65
C PRO A 236 18.00 4.64 4.32
N ASP A 237 17.02 5.39 3.84
CA ASP A 237 16.73 6.73 4.37
C ASP A 237 16.35 6.68 5.85
N TYR A 238 15.51 5.72 6.26
CA TYR A 238 15.19 5.47 7.68
C TYR A 238 14.60 4.06 7.89
N GLY A 239 14.77 3.57 9.12
CA GLY A 239 14.16 2.33 9.60
C GLY A 239 12.68 2.51 9.95
N ARG A 240 12.04 1.41 10.36
CA ARG A 240 10.69 1.40 10.92
C ARG A 240 10.69 2.04 12.32
N ASP A 241 9.72 2.90 12.59
CA ASP A 241 9.52 3.46 13.93
C ASP A 241 8.66 2.52 14.79
N GLU A 242 9.32 1.54 15.43
CA GLU A 242 8.65 0.54 16.27
C GLU A 242 8.00 1.16 17.50
N ALA A 243 8.57 2.22 18.06
CA ALA A 243 7.99 2.93 19.19
C ALA A 243 6.68 3.63 18.80
N PHE A 244 6.64 4.23 17.62
CA PHE A 244 5.40 4.81 17.10
C PHE A 244 4.36 3.75 16.75
N GLN A 245 4.78 2.59 16.20
CA GLN A 245 3.88 1.45 15.96
C GLN A 245 3.26 0.94 17.26
N ALA A 246 4.06 0.79 18.32
CA ALA A 246 3.56 0.39 19.63
C ALA A 246 2.55 1.42 20.18
N ARG A 247 2.82 2.72 20.04
CA ARG A 247 1.89 3.80 20.40
C ARG A 247 0.59 3.73 19.61
N TYR A 248 0.67 3.54 18.30
CA TYR A 248 -0.47 3.36 17.42
C TYR A 248 -1.33 2.17 17.85
N ALA A 249 -0.69 1.00 18.07
CA ALA A 249 -1.40 -0.20 18.48
C ALA A 249 -2.04 -0.05 19.87
N ALA A 250 -1.37 0.61 20.83
CA ALA A 250 -1.93 0.91 22.13
C ALA A 250 -3.14 1.88 22.04
N ALA A 251 -3.07 2.88 21.17
CA ALA A 251 -4.16 3.79 20.93
C ALA A 251 -5.40 3.10 20.34
N ALA A 252 -5.21 2.12 19.48
CA ALA A 252 -6.28 1.35 18.87
C ALA A 252 -7.06 0.45 19.86
N ALA A 253 -6.48 0.15 21.00
CA ALA A 253 -7.12 -0.70 22.02
C ALA A 253 -8.22 0.01 22.84
N ASP A 254 -8.29 1.34 22.78
CA ASP A 254 -9.22 2.16 23.55
C ASP A 254 -9.78 3.31 22.69
N PRO A 255 -11.11 3.47 22.59
CA PRO A 255 -11.73 4.53 21.79
C PRO A 255 -11.26 5.93 22.17
N ALA A 256 -11.06 6.24 23.45
CA ALA A 256 -10.56 7.54 23.89
C ALA A 256 -9.08 7.73 23.51
N GLY A 257 -8.26 6.69 23.60
CA GLY A 257 -6.89 6.65 23.13
C GLY A 257 -6.80 6.90 21.62
N TRP A 258 -7.67 6.26 20.87
CA TRP A 258 -7.76 6.46 19.41
C TRP A 258 -8.14 7.90 19.05
N GLN A 259 -9.12 8.51 19.74
CA GLN A 259 -9.48 9.89 19.49
C GLN A 259 -8.31 10.86 19.77
N ARG A 260 -7.56 10.64 20.87
CA ARG A 260 -6.36 11.43 21.16
C ARG A 260 -5.30 11.26 20.07
N PHE A 261 -5.02 10.03 19.64
CA PHE A 261 -4.08 9.75 18.56
C PHE A 261 -4.47 10.44 17.26
N ARG A 262 -5.74 10.35 16.87
CA ARG A 262 -6.26 11.04 15.68
C ARG A 262 -6.08 12.55 15.77
N ALA A 263 -6.45 13.15 16.89
CA ALA A 263 -6.32 14.59 17.09
C ALA A 263 -4.86 15.07 17.02
N GLU A 264 -3.93 14.29 17.56
CA GLU A 264 -2.50 14.63 17.59
C GLU A 264 -1.80 14.43 16.25
N TYR A 265 -2.06 13.30 15.56
CA TYR A 265 -1.28 12.89 14.40
C TYR A 265 -2.03 12.93 13.07
N LEU A 266 -3.36 12.85 13.04
CA LEU A 266 -4.11 12.66 11.80
C LEU A 266 -5.04 13.82 11.42
N ALA A 267 -5.28 14.76 12.34
CA ALA A 267 -6.20 15.86 12.11
C ALA A 267 -5.61 16.99 11.25
N GLY A 268 -4.28 17.13 11.23
CA GLY A 268 -3.59 18.17 10.49
C GLY A 268 -3.02 17.72 9.14
N ASP A 269 -2.40 18.64 8.44
CA ASP A 269 -1.65 18.39 7.22
C ASP A 269 -0.36 17.58 7.47
N GLU A 270 0.35 17.22 6.40
CA GLU A 270 1.59 16.44 6.48
C GLU A 270 2.70 17.18 7.25
N ALA A 271 2.74 18.51 7.18
CA ALA A 271 3.69 19.30 7.95
C ALA A 271 3.39 19.24 9.46
N SER A 272 2.12 19.24 9.84
CA SER A 272 1.67 19.07 11.22
C SER A 272 1.99 17.69 11.76
N TYR A 273 1.75 16.63 10.97
CA TYR A 273 2.13 15.27 11.30
C TYR A 273 3.63 15.17 11.61
N ARG A 274 4.47 15.66 10.70
CA ARG A 274 5.93 15.64 10.88
C ARG A 274 6.38 16.44 12.12
N ARG A 275 5.73 17.57 12.43
CA ARG A 275 6.03 18.32 13.67
C ARG A 275 5.66 17.52 14.92
N ALA A 276 4.50 16.86 14.94
CA ALA A 276 4.07 16.03 16.07
C ALA A 276 5.04 14.86 16.32
N VAL A 277 5.44 14.14 15.25
CA VAL A 277 6.42 13.06 15.36
C VAL A 277 7.78 13.55 15.88
N ARG A 278 8.32 14.68 15.38
CA ARG A 278 9.60 15.23 15.86
C ARG A 278 9.55 15.60 17.34
N ARG A 279 8.44 16.14 17.85
CA ARG A 279 8.29 16.44 19.28
C ARG A 279 8.40 15.18 20.13
N LEU A 280 7.87 14.07 19.62
CA LEU A 280 7.92 12.78 20.30
C LEU A 280 9.35 12.27 20.44
N VAL A 281 10.16 12.38 19.38
CA VAL A 281 11.57 11.98 19.36
C VAL A 281 12.40 12.89 20.30
N SER A 282 12.14 14.20 20.33
CA SER A 282 12.85 15.13 21.18
C SER A 282 12.41 15.08 22.67
N ALA A 283 11.30 14.45 23.00
CA ALA A 283 10.82 14.26 24.36
C ALA A 283 11.18 12.88 24.95
N ALA A 284 11.78 11.98 24.16
CA ALA A 284 12.32 10.74 24.66
C ALA A 284 13.61 11.02 25.45
N PRO A 285 13.77 10.49 26.69
CA PRO A 285 14.89 10.75 27.58
C PRO A 285 16.23 10.21 27.03
#